data_67aa5820a4382ef5e068ba29aef35ca9
#
_entry.id   67aa5820a4382ef5e068ba29aef35ca9
#
_cell.length_a   1.000
_cell.length_b   1.000
_cell.length_c   1.000
_cell.angle_alpha   90.00
_cell.angle_beta   90.00
_cell.angle_gamma   90.00
#
_symmetry.space_group_name_H-M   'P 1'
#
loop_
_entity.id
_entity.type
_entity.pdbx_description
1 polymer ?
#
loop_
_entity_poly.entity_id
_entity_poly.type
_entity_poly.pdbx_seq_one_letter_code
_entity_poly.pdbx_strand_id
1 'polypeptide(L)'
;AIMVPNEKVVSGPLYLKFRKIPTPLALPFGWFPLQQEKESQGILLPGYGDGGDLGFFLKDLGYYMPLGDHWDAKLLADIYTGGSWAARLGSNYNYRYKSQGGFNMSFQRQREGFAGTPGFGLSNNFFVRWNHTQDPRAKPNTRFTASVNFGSSGNFQQNLNSSQEDYLSNTFQSSLQWNAKIPRSPFSATVSARHSQNSTSGNVRVTLPSVSLNMQRTSLAKLVGLQSGRSDLLDAVAVTYSTQ
;
A
#
# COMPACT_ATOMS: atom_id res chain seq x y z
N ALA A 1 -29.62 -26.49 -13.44
CA ALA A 1 -28.25 -26.35 -12.98
C ALA A 1 -27.62 -27.72 -12.80
N ILE A 2 -26.40 -27.89 -13.23
CA ILE A 2 -25.61 -29.11 -13.02
C ILE A 2 -24.55 -28.77 -11.98
N MET A 3 -24.55 -29.55 -10.90
CA MET A 3 -23.57 -29.40 -9.83
C MET A 3 -22.46 -30.43 -10.05
N VAL A 4 -21.24 -29.99 -10.20
CA VAL A 4 -20.05 -30.83 -10.14
C VAL A 4 -19.55 -30.79 -8.70
N PRO A 5 -19.61 -31.92 -7.95
CA PRO A 5 -19.22 -31.92 -6.54
C PRO A 5 -17.80 -31.38 -6.36
N ASN A 6 -17.61 -30.50 -5.38
CA ASN A 6 -16.35 -29.87 -5.02
C ASN A 6 -15.68 -28.98 -6.08
N GLU A 7 -16.29 -28.71 -7.21
CA GLU A 7 -15.71 -27.87 -8.25
C GLU A 7 -16.55 -26.64 -8.56
N LYS A 8 -17.75 -26.86 -9.13
CA LYS A 8 -18.54 -25.75 -9.68
C LYS A 8 -20.02 -26.12 -9.82
N VAL A 9 -20.85 -25.09 -9.86
CA VAL A 9 -22.24 -25.18 -10.32
C VAL A 9 -22.32 -24.49 -11.68
N VAL A 10 -22.77 -25.19 -12.67
CA VAL A 10 -23.07 -24.63 -13.99
C VAL A 10 -24.59 -24.56 -14.14
N SER A 11 -25.10 -23.38 -14.41
CA SER A 11 -26.53 -23.20 -14.70
C SER A 11 -26.74 -22.82 -16.15
N GLY A 12 -27.90 -23.17 -16.68
CA GLY A 12 -28.39 -22.63 -17.94
C GLY A 12 -28.73 -21.14 -17.84
N PRO A 13 -29.57 -20.60 -18.72
CA PRO A 13 -29.88 -19.17 -18.74
C PRO A 13 -30.36 -18.66 -17.39
N LEU A 14 -29.75 -17.60 -16.94
CA LEU A 14 -30.07 -16.87 -15.71
C LEU A 14 -30.70 -15.54 -16.06
N TYR A 15 -31.77 -15.20 -15.39
CA TYR A 15 -32.33 -13.85 -15.47
C TYR A 15 -32.66 -13.32 -14.09
N LEU A 16 -32.43 -12.02 -13.91
CA LEU A 16 -32.71 -11.35 -12.66
C LEU A 16 -34.19 -10.98 -12.60
N LYS A 17 -34.87 -11.34 -11.48
CA LYS A 17 -36.21 -10.87 -11.17
C LYS A 17 -36.20 -9.96 -9.96
N PHE A 18 -36.82 -8.81 -10.06
CA PHE A 18 -37.06 -7.94 -8.93
C PHE A 18 -38.55 -7.96 -8.58
N ARG A 19 -38.89 -8.42 -7.38
CA ARG A 19 -40.30 -8.58 -6.92
C ARG A 19 -41.20 -9.30 -7.93
N LYS A 20 -40.72 -10.41 -8.50
CA LYS A 20 -41.39 -11.22 -9.52
C LYS A 20 -41.45 -10.59 -10.94
N ILE A 21 -40.97 -9.39 -11.13
CA ILE A 21 -40.86 -8.74 -12.45
C ILE A 21 -39.52 -9.11 -13.07
N PRO A 22 -39.50 -9.75 -14.27
CA PRO A 22 -38.24 -10.04 -14.94
C PRO A 22 -37.58 -8.74 -15.39
N THR A 23 -36.29 -8.60 -15.10
CA THR A 23 -35.48 -7.50 -15.60
C THR A 23 -34.84 -7.88 -16.94
N PRO A 24 -34.40 -6.92 -17.75
CA PRO A 24 -33.71 -7.20 -19.03
C PRO A 24 -32.30 -7.78 -18.82
N LEU A 25 -31.86 -7.97 -17.58
CA LEU A 25 -30.58 -8.57 -17.26
C LEU A 25 -30.68 -10.09 -17.31
N ALA A 26 -30.15 -10.66 -18.38
CA ALA A 26 -30.07 -12.11 -18.57
C ALA A 26 -28.67 -12.53 -18.98
N LEU A 27 -28.22 -13.65 -18.46
CA LEU A 27 -26.98 -14.30 -18.86
C LEU A 27 -27.31 -15.63 -19.51
N PRO A 28 -26.67 -15.98 -20.63
CA PRO A 28 -26.97 -17.24 -21.35
C PRO A 28 -26.60 -18.49 -20.53
N PHE A 29 -25.64 -18.36 -19.63
CA PHE A 29 -25.23 -19.40 -18.68
C PHE A 29 -24.61 -18.76 -17.44
N GLY A 30 -24.63 -19.48 -16.30
CA GLY A 30 -23.92 -19.12 -15.09
C GLY A 30 -22.91 -20.19 -14.71
N TRP A 31 -21.75 -19.75 -14.27
CA TRP A 31 -20.69 -20.61 -13.75
C TRP A 31 -20.29 -20.10 -12.35
N PHE A 32 -20.48 -20.94 -11.34
CA PHE A 32 -20.23 -20.59 -9.93
C PHE A 32 -19.27 -21.61 -9.34
N PRO A 33 -18.03 -21.22 -8.98
CA PRO A 33 -17.11 -22.10 -8.29
C PRO A 33 -17.62 -22.39 -6.87
N LEU A 34 -17.62 -23.66 -6.46
CA LEU A 34 -18.03 -24.09 -5.12
C LEU A 34 -16.89 -24.08 -4.10
N GLN A 35 -15.66 -24.21 -4.58
CA GLN A 35 -14.48 -24.05 -3.74
C GLN A 35 -13.95 -22.64 -3.89
N GLN A 36 -13.78 -21.94 -2.79
CA GLN A 36 -12.83 -20.85 -2.69
C GLN A 36 -11.44 -21.49 -2.68
N GLU A 37 -10.94 -21.88 -3.85
CA GLU A 37 -9.51 -22.09 -3.98
C GLU A 37 -8.85 -20.79 -3.57
N LYS A 38 -7.88 -20.89 -2.68
CA LYS A 38 -7.02 -19.77 -2.30
C LYS A 38 -6.63 -19.04 -3.57
N GLU A 39 -7.15 -17.81 -3.70
CA GLU A 39 -6.64 -16.82 -4.64
C GLU A 39 -6.71 -17.24 -6.12
N SER A 40 -7.88 -17.59 -6.63
CA SER A 40 -8.06 -17.75 -8.07
C SER A 40 -7.97 -16.38 -8.77
N GLN A 41 -7.18 -16.33 -9.83
CA GLN A 41 -7.18 -15.16 -10.72
C GLN A 41 -8.57 -14.92 -11.32
N GLY A 42 -8.96 -13.68 -11.52
CA GLY A 42 -10.28 -13.41 -12.06
C GLY A 42 -10.61 -11.97 -12.30
N ILE A 43 -11.66 -11.78 -13.08
CA ILE A 43 -12.23 -10.46 -13.34
C ILE A 43 -13.04 -10.04 -12.13
N LEU A 44 -12.80 -8.81 -11.66
CA LEU A 44 -13.57 -8.16 -10.64
C LEU A 44 -14.71 -7.38 -11.31
N LEU A 45 -15.93 -7.73 -10.95
CA LEU A 45 -17.11 -7.07 -11.51
C LEU A 45 -17.24 -5.66 -10.95
N PRO A 46 -17.53 -4.67 -11.82
CA PRO A 46 -17.65 -3.30 -11.38
C PRO A 46 -18.94 -3.05 -10.61
N GLY A 47 -18.87 -2.13 -9.66
CA GLY A 47 -20.05 -1.43 -9.14
C GLY A 47 -20.49 -0.37 -10.12
N TYR A 48 -21.77 -0.11 -10.19
CA TYR A 48 -22.34 0.94 -11.05
C TYR A 48 -23.26 1.85 -10.25
N GLY A 49 -23.37 3.09 -10.68
CA GLY A 49 -24.23 4.08 -10.02
C GLY A 49 -24.20 5.42 -10.72
N ASP A 50 -24.85 6.38 -10.08
CA ASP A 50 -24.86 7.79 -10.51
C ASP A 50 -23.83 8.56 -9.67
N GLY A 51 -22.91 9.24 -10.35
CA GLY A 51 -21.87 10.09 -9.77
C GLY A 51 -22.21 11.58 -9.77
N GLY A 52 -23.48 11.94 -9.97
CA GLY A 52 -23.91 13.34 -10.03
C GLY A 52 -23.26 14.07 -11.21
N ASP A 53 -22.50 15.12 -10.94
CA ASP A 53 -21.84 15.95 -11.96
C ASP A 53 -20.84 15.17 -12.84
N LEU A 54 -20.34 14.04 -12.37
CA LEU A 54 -19.46 13.16 -13.13
C LEU A 54 -20.22 12.20 -14.06
N GLY A 55 -21.54 12.14 -13.94
CA GLY A 55 -22.40 11.22 -14.67
C GLY A 55 -22.39 9.79 -14.09
N PHE A 56 -22.93 8.85 -14.85
CA PHE A 56 -22.93 7.44 -14.47
C PHE A 56 -21.52 6.89 -14.43
N PHE A 57 -21.29 5.97 -13.48
CA PHE A 57 -19.99 5.35 -13.31
C PHE A 57 -20.03 3.82 -13.33
N LEU A 58 -18.90 3.25 -13.75
CA LEU A 58 -18.48 1.90 -13.48
C LEU A 58 -17.20 1.98 -12.64
N LYS A 59 -17.27 1.55 -11.38
CA LYS A 59 -16.13 1.55 -10.46
C LYS A 59 -15.67 0.13 -10.18
N ASP A 60 -14.36 0.00 -9.90
CA ASP A 60 -13.72 -1.27 -9.51
C ASP A 60 -13.79 -2.36 -10.59
N LEU A 61 -13.96 -1.97 -11.87
CA LEU A 61 -13.73 -2.92 -12.94
C LEU A 61 -12.27 -3.34 -12.93
N GLY A 62 -11.99 -4.61 -12.77
CA GLY A 62 -10.61 -4.99 -12.59
C GLY A 62 -10.30 -6.43 -12.84
N TYR A 63 -9.03 -6.73 -12.59
CA TYR A 63 -8.50 -8.06 -12.67
C TYR A 63 -7.59 -8.33 -11.47
N TYR A 64 -7.80 -9.47 -10.83
CA TYR A 64 -6.98 -9.96 -9.73
C TYR A 64 -6.07 -11.06 -10.24
N MET A 65 -4.78 -10.96 -9.94
CA MET A 65 -3.73 -11.92 -10.29
C MET A 65 -2.97 -12.34 -9.04
N PRO A 66 -3.06 -13.60 -8.62
CA PRO A 66 -2.06 -14.15 -7.70
C PRO A 66 -0.76 -14.38 -8.48
N LEU A 67 0.33 -13.80 -8.00
CA LEU A 67 1.67 -13.90 -8.57
C LEU A 67 2.50 -14.92 -7.77
N GLY A 68 1.97 -16.12 -7.58
CA GLY A 68 2.53 -17.18 -6.74
C GLY A 68 2.01 -17.14 -5.31
N ASP A 69 2.64 -17.89 -4.41
CA ASP A 69 2.16 -18.13 -3.04
C ASP A 69 2.33 -16.92 -2.09
N HIS A 70 3.04 -15.89 -2.52
CA HIS A 70 3.48 -14.81 -1.64
C HIS A 70 3.17 -13.41 -2.15
N TRP A 71 2.73 -13.30 -3.38
CA TRP A 71 2.43 -12.03 -4.04
C TRP A 71 1.06 -12.05 -4.68
N ASP A 72 0.37 -10.93 -4.60
CA ASP A 72 -0.82 -10.66 -5.40
C ASP A 72 -0.71 -9.33 -6.14
N ALA A 73 -1.49 -9.18 -7.18
CA ALA A 73 -1.67 -7.91 -7.87
C ALA A 73 -3.14 -7.73 -8.23
N LYS A 74 -3.61 -6.50 -8.09
CA LYS A 74 -4.98 -6.10 -8.42
C LYS A 74 -4.91 -4.85 -9.28
N LEU A 75 -5.43 -4.92 -10.49
CA LEU A 75 -5.60 -3.78 -11.38
C LEU A 75 -7.09 -3.40 -11.39
N LEU A 76 -7.39 -2.15 -11.10
CA LEU A 76 -8.76 -1.61 -11.07
C LEU A 76 -8.85 -0.39 -11.97
N ALA A 77 -10.00 -0.23 -12.60
CA ALA A 77 -10.34 0.93 -13.41
C ALA A 77 -11.72 1.46 -13.03
N ASP A 78 -11.83 2.78 -12.96
CA ASP A 78 -13.08 3.50 -12.78
C ASP A 78 -13.32 4.36 -14.02
N ILE A 79 -14.52 4.33 -14.55
CA ILE A 79 -14.90 5.05 -15.78
C ILE A 79 -16.19 5.78 -15.50
N TYR A 80 -16.24 7.05 -15.90
CA TYR A 80 -17.40 7.93 -15.75
C TYR A 80 -17.84 8.45 -17.09
N THR A 81 -19.13 8.52 -17.31
CA THR A 81 -19.71 9.03 -18.57
C THR A 81 -19.37 10.50 -18.82
N GLY A 82 -19.09 11.29 -17.78
CA GLY A 82 -18.59 12.66 -17.89
C GLY A 82 -17.16 12.79 -18.45
N GLY A 83 -16.49 11.66 -18.73
CA GLY A 83 -15.13 11.63 -19.30
C GLY A 83 -14.01 11.62 -18.25
N SER A 84 -14.35 11.50 -16.96
CA SER A 84 -13.39 11.22 -15.89
C SER A 84 -13.07 9.73 -15.84
N TRP A 85 -11.86 9.39 -15.43
CA TRP A 85 -11.45 8.00 -15.24
C TRP A 85 -10.33 7.88 -14.23
N ALA A 86 -10.19 6.71 -13.62
CA ALA A 86 -9.09 6.37 -12.74
C ALA A 86 -8.59 4.96 -13.02
N ALA A 87 -7.29 4.75 -12.80
CA ALA A 87 -6.65 3.43 -12.81
C ALA A 87 -5.90 3.24 -11.49
N ARG A 88 -6.04 2.07 -10.89
CA ARG A 88 -5.42 1.73 -9.62
C ARG A 88 -4.72 0.37 -9.72
N LEU A 89 -3.47 0.33 -9.29
CA LEU A 89 -2.69 -0.89 -9.15
C LEU A 89 -2.43 -1.10 -7.65
N GLY A 90 -2.87 -2.22 -7.14
CA GLY A 90 -2.54 -2.70 -5.80
C GLY A 90 -1.75 -3.98 -5.89
N SER A 91 -0.78 -4.16 -5.02
CA SER A 91 -0.01 -5.38 -4.90
C SER A 91 0.38 -5.58 -3.45
N ASN A 92 0.19 -6.79 -2.93
CA ASN A 92 0.62 -7.14 -1.60
C ASN A 92 1.60 -8.30 -1.67
N TYR A 93 2.52 -8.35 -0.74
CA TYR A 93 3.42 -9.47 -0.59
C TYR A 93 3.60 -9.84 0.88
N ASN A 94 3.66 -11.14 1.13
CA ASN A 94 3.83 -11.67 2.47
C ASN A 94 4.72 -12.92 2.43
N TYR A 95 5.98 -12.73 2.80
CA TYR A 95 6.92 -13.81 3.01
C TYR A 95 7.00 -14.14 4.49
N ARG A 96 6.35 -15.21 4.90
CA ARG A 96 6.31 -15.65 6.29
C ARG A 96 7.71 -15.69 6.91
N TYR A 97 7.88 -15.06 8.07
CA TYR A 97 9.15 -14.92 8.79
C TYR A 97 10.27 -14.15 8.05
N LYS A 98 9.96 -13.47 6.95
CA LYS A 98 10.95 -12.68 6.19
C LYS A 98 10.55 -11.22 6.09
N SER A 99 9.46 -10.93 5.39
CA SER A 99 9.00 -9.57 5.16
C SER A 99 7.58 -9.56 4.67
N GLN A 100 6.91 -8.46 4.93
CA GLN A 100 5.58 -8.17 4.39
C GLN A 100 5.51 -6.73 3.91
N GLY A 101 4.63 -6.48 2.98
CA GLY A 101 4.41 -5.14 2.48
C GLY A 101 3.33 -5.07 1.44
N GLY A 102 3.06 -3.84 1.00
CA GLY A 102 2.09 -3.57 -0.05
C GLY A 102 2.49 -2.34 -0.84
N PHE A 103 2.19 -2.37 -2.10
CA PHE A 103 2.36 -1.29 -3.04
C PHE A 103 1.01 -0.91 -3.63
N ASN A 104 0.68 0.37 -3.62
CA ASN A 104 -0.52 0.91 -4.23
C ASN A 104 -0.14 2.13 -5.07
N MET A 105 -0.60 2.14 -6.29
CA MET A 105 -0.46 3.26 -7.20
C MET A 105 -1.82 3.59 -7.80
N SER A 106 -2.16 4.85 -7.83
CA SER A 106 -3.35 5.34 -8.51
C SER A 106 -3.01 6.48 -9.44
N PHE A 107 -3.67 6.51 -10.56
CA PHE A 107 -3.68 7.63 -11.49
C PHE A 107 -5.12 7.93 -11.85
N GLN A 108 -5.48 9.20 -11.86
CA GLN A 108 -6.81 9.63 -12.23
C GLN A 108 -6.77 10.91 -13.06
N ARG A 109 -7.74 11.00 -13.93
CA ARG A 109 -8.05 12.19 -14.68
C ARG A 109 -9.49 12.57 -14.40
N GLN A 110 -9.67 13.70 -13.76
CA GLN A 110 -10.98 14.26 -13.48
C GLN A 110 -11.28 15.38 -14.46
N ARG A 111 -12.47 15.33 -15.02
CA ARG A 111 -13.01 16.35 -15.90
C ARG A 111 -14.19 17.00 -15.21
N GLU A 112 -14.17 18.30 -15.09
CA GLU A 112 -15.26 19.12 -14.55
C GLU A 112 -15.85 19.97 -15.67
N GLY A 113 -17.16 20.05 -15.71
CA GLY A 113 -17.87 20.83 -16.73
C GLY A 113 -17.80 20.26 -18.14
N PHE A 114 -18.40 20.99 -19.09
CA PHE A 114 -18.43 20.62 -20.51
C PHE A 114 -17.36 21.37 -21.28
N ALA A 115 -16.73 20.69 -22.23
CA ALA A 115 -15.73 21.33 -23.10
C ALA A 115 -16.33 22.56 -23.83
N GLY A 116 -15.63 23.69 -23.73
CA GLY A 116 -16.05 24.95 -24.32
C GLY A 116 -16.97 25.80 -23.45
N THR A 117 -17.29 25.41 -22.22
CA THR A 117 -18.05 26.22 -21.26
C THR A 117 -17.14 26.88 -20.24
N PRO A 118 -17.51 28.07 -19.71
CA PRO A 118 -16.86 28.63 -18.54
C PRO A 118 -16.95 27.62 -17.35
N GLY A 119 -15.82 27.29 -16.74
CA GLY A 119 -15.76 26.30 -15.67
C GLY A 119 -15.28 24.91 -16.10
N PHE A 120 -14.95 24.71 -17.39
CA PHE A 120 -14.28 23.49 -17.82
C PHE A 120 -12.91 23.38 -17.20
N GLY A 121 -12.66 22.28 -16.51
CA GLY A 121 -11.39 21.95 -15.86
C GLY A 121 -10.95 20.52 -16.13
N LEU A 122 -9.65 20.32 -16.25
CA LEU A 122 -9.01 19.01 -16.31
C LEU A 122 -7.97 18.93 -15.19
N SER A 123 -8.13 17.95 -14.33
CA SER A 123 -7.18 17.66 -13.27
C SER A 123 -6.63 16.25 -13.45
N ASN A 124 -5.31 16.14 -13.38
CA ASN A 124 -4.61 14.84 -13.37
C ASN A 124 -3.95 14.67 -12.01
N ASN A 125 -4.29 13.60 -11.33
CA ASN A 125 -3.75 13.30 -10.02
C ASN A 125 -3.16 11.89 -10.01
N PHE A 126 -2.05 11.74 -9.31
CA PHE A 126 -1.46 10.44 -9.05
C PHE A 126 -1.11 10.29 -7.59
N PHE A 127 -1.05 9.07 -7.13
CA PHE A 127 -0.66 8.73 -5.77
C PHE A 127 0.08 7.40 -5.77
N VAL A 128 1.15 7.33 -4.98
CA VAL A 128 1.95 6.12 -4.76
C VAL A 128 2.10 5.91 -3.27
N ARG A 129 1.78 4.71 -2.82
CA ARG A 129 2.00 4.24 -1.45
C ARG A 129 2.75 2.93 -1.48
N TRP A 130 3.82 2.86 -0.71
CA TRP A 130 4.55 1.62 -0.50
C TRP A 130 4.87 1.44 0.98
N ASN A 131 4.49 0.31 1.51
CA ASN A 131 4.80 -0.10 2.87
C ASN A 131 5.64 -1.37 2.83
N HIS A 132 6.70 -1.40 3.61
CA HIS A 132 7.54 -2.57 3.77
C HIS A 132 7.95 -2.73 5.24
N THR A 133 7.85 -3.94 5.74
CA THR A 133 8.32 -4.29 7.08
C THR A 133 9.07 -5.61 7.02
N GLN A 134 10.32 -5.59 7.42
CA GLN A 134 11.12 -6.80 7.59
C GLN A 134 10.80 -7.46 8.92
N ASP A 135 10.57 -8.80 8.92
CA ASP A 135 10.38 -9.57 10.15
C ASP A 135 11.72 -9.66 10.89
N PRO A 136 11.75 -9.39 12.20
CA PRO A 136 12.97 -9.53 13.03
C PRO A 136 13.58 -10.93 13.00
N ARG A 137 12.78 -11.96 12.72
CA ARG A 137 13.23 -13.36 12.64
C ARG A 137 14.07 -13.63 11.41
N ALA A 138 13.86 -12.90 10.32
CA ALA A 138 14.63 -13.06 9.09
C ALA A 138 16.11 -12.74 9.26
N LYS A 139 16.36 -11.60 9.89
CA LYS A 139 17.72 -11.10 10.19
C LYS A 139 17.72 -10.40 11.53
N PRO A 140 18.05 -11.09 12.61
CA PRO A 140 17.98 -10.55 13.99
C PRO A 140 18.81 -9.28 14.18
N ASN A 141 19.86 -9.11 13.39
CA ASN A 141 20.78 -7.98 13.49
C ASN A 141 20.46 -6.81 12.58
N THR A 142 19.49 -6.95 11.67
CA THR A 142 19.11 -5.88 10.76
C THR A 142 17.60 -5.77 10.67
N ARG A 143 17.10 -4.55 10.59
CA ARG A 143 15.68 -4.27 10.37
C ARG A 143 15.52 -3.15 9.36
N PHE A 144 14.78 -3.42 8.31
CA PHE A 144 14.38 -2.43 7.33
C PHE A 144 12.87 -2.21 7.41
N THR A 145 12.48 -0.94 7.48
CA THR A 145 11.08 -0.50 7.40
C THR A 145 10.98 0.67 6.45
N ALA A 146 9.95 0.65 5.62
CA ALA A 146 9.64 1.72 4.70
C ALA A 146 8.14 2.04 4.76
N SER A 147 7.84 3.33 4.77
CA SER A 147 6.49 3.86 4.57
C SER A 147 6.63 5.04 3.63
N VAL A 148 6.27 4.83 2.36
CA VAL A 148 6.35 5.84 1.31
C VAL A 148 4.96 6.26 0.93
N ASN A 149 4.70 7.56 1.00
CA ASN A 149 3.47 8.18 0.52
C ASN A 149 3.89 9.40 -0.31
N PHE A 150 3.54 9.37 -1.59
CA PHE A 150 3.90 10.42 -2.53
C PHE A 150 2.80 10.60 -3.56
N GLY A 151 2.49 11.84 -3.93
CA GLY A 151 1.44 12.10 -4.90
C GLY A 151 1.40 13.54 -5.36
N SER A 152 0.51 13.83 -6.31
CA SER A 152 0.23 15.21 -6.74
C SER A 152 -0.43 16.01 -5.63
N SER A 153 -0.22 17.32 -5.62
CA SER A 153 -0.79 18.22 -4.60
C SER A 153 -2.33 18.21 -4.59
N GLY A 154 -2.99 18.02 -5.72
CA GLY A 154 -4.44 17.93 -5.82
C GLY A 154 -5.05 16.61 -5.35
N ASN A 155 -4.23 15.58 -5.06
CA ASN A 155 -4.75 14.23 -4.83
C ASN A 155 -5.75 14.13 -3.67
N PHE A 156 -5.54 14.86 -2.58
CA PHE A 156 -6.43 14.78 -1.42
C PHE A 156 -7.80 15.43 -1.65
N GLN A 157 -7.85 16.52 -2.42
CA GLN A 157 -9.09 17.30 -2.63
C GLN A 157 -9.85 16.89 -3.89
N GLN A 158 -9.14 16.37 -4.91
CA GLN A 158 -9.68 16.05 -6.23
C GLN A 158 -9.59 14.56 -6.54
N ASN A 159 -9.64 13.70 -5.53
CA ASN A 159 -9.60 12.25 -5.73
C ASN A 159 -11.01 11.70 -5.88
N LEU A 160 -11.28 11.01 -7.00
CA LEU A 160 -12.57 10.36 -7.30
C LEU A 160 -12.98 9.30 -6.25
N ASN A 161 -12.01 8.80 -5.49
CA ASN A 161 -12.18 7.78 -4.46
C ASN A 161 -11.66 8.23 -3.08
N SER A 162 -11.62 9.55 -2.82
CA SER A 162 -11.20 10.07 -1.52
C SER A 162 -12.15 9.66 -0.41
N SER A 163 -11.59 9.27 0.72
CA SER A 163 -12.32 9.18 1.98
C SER A 163 -12.45 10.57 2.63
N GLN A 164 -13.35 10.70 3.60
CA GLN A 164 -13.45 11.95 4.37
C GLN A 164 -12.16 12.26 5.13
N GLU A 165 -11.42 11.24 5.54
CA GLU A 165 -10.11 11.36 6.17
C GLU A 165 -9.06 11.90 5.19
N ASP A 166 -9.06 11.40 3.96
CA ASP A 166 -8.16 11.87 2.90
C ASP A 166 -8.42 13.34 2.57
N TYR A 167 -9.69 13.76 2.51
CA TYR A 167 -10.05 15.15 2.25
C TYR A 167 -9.55 16.11 3.34
N LEU A 168 -9.50 15.69 4.59
CA LEU A 168 -8.98 16.46 5.72
C LEU A 168 -7.45 16.42 5.81
N SER A 169 -6.81 15.50 5.10
CA SER A 169 -5.36 15.37 5.07
C SER A 169 -4.76 16.32 4.04
N ASN A 170 -3.70 16.99 4.39
CA ASN A 170 -2.98 17.91 3.49
C ASN A 170 -1.48 17.66 3.43
N THR A 171 -1.03 16.54 3.97
CA THR A 171 0.40 16.26 4.05
C THR A 171 0.70 14.80 3.73
N PHE A 172 1.53 14.57 2.72
CA PHE A 172 2.15 13.27 2.48
C PHE A 172 3.41 13.14 3.34
N GLN A 173 3.53 12.01 4.01
CA GLN A 173 4.71 11.71 4.82
C GLN A 173 5.30 10.38 4.38
N SER A 174 6.62 10.38 4.18
CA SER A 174 7.37 9.18 3.86
C SER A 174 8.54 9.03 4.83
N SER A 175 8.81 7.79 5.20
CA SER A 175 9.96 7.46 6.04
C SER A 175 10.59 6.13 5.60
N LEU A 176 11.91 6.13 5.52
CA LEU A 176 12.72 4.95 5.31
C LEU A 176 13.64 4.81 6.51
N GLN A 177 13.71 3.63 7.10
CA GLN A 177 14.57 3.38 8.24
C GLN A 177 15.24 2.01 8.12
N TRP A 178 16.56 2.02 8.24
CA TRP A 178 17.36 0.82 8.30
C TRP A 178 18.18 0.82 9.60
N ASN A 179 18.00 -0.21 10.40
CA ASN A 179 18.73 -0.41 11.64
C ASN A 179 19.61 -1.65 11.51
N ALA A 180 20.87 -1.52 11.88
CA ALA A 180 21.81 -2.62 11.90
C ALA A 180 22.54 -2.69 13.24
N LYS A 181 22.53 -3.88 13.86
CA LYS A 181 23.35 -4.20 15.03
C LYS A 181 24.58 -4.95 14.55
N ILE A 182 25.77 -4.49 14.91
CA ILE A 182 27.01 -5.19 14.55
C ILE A 182 27.16 -6.41 15.47
N PRO A 183 27.17 -7.64 14.92
CA PRO A 183 27.31 -8.84 15.76
C PRO A 183 28.57 -8.81 16.61
N ARG A 184 28.46 -9.25 17.83
CA ARG A 184 29.58 -9.30 18.81
C ARG A 184 30.21 -7.95 19.15
N SER A 185 29.54 -6.86 18.81
CA SER A 185 29.97 -5.49 19.08
C SER A 185 28.85 -4.73 19.77
N PRO A 186 29.16 -3.76 20.65
CA PRO A 186 28.13 -2.90 21.26
C PRO A 186 27.55 -1.85 20.29
N PHE A 187 28.04 -1.80 19.06
CA PHE A 187 27.65 -0.78 18.10
C PHE A 187 26.38 -1.14 17.33
N SER A 188 25.56 -0.13 17.12
CA SER A 188 24.41 -0.17 16.21
C SER A 188 24.42 1.06 15.30
N ALA A 189 24.08 0.84 14.05
CA ALA A 189 23.92 1.89 13.04
C ALA A 189 22.45 2.05 12.68
N THR A 190 21.99 3.28 12.55
CA THR A 190 20.66 3.60 12.03
C THR A 190 20.82 4.57 10.88
N VAL A 191 20.21 4.23 9.75
CA VAL A 191 20.09 5.11 8.58
C VAL A 191 18.61 5.45 8.41
N SER A 192 18.29 6.73 8.37
CA SER A 192 16.92 7.19 8.17
C SER A 192 16.83 8.30 7.15
N ALA A 193 15.79 8.25 6.32
CA ALA A 193 15.42 9.31 5.39
C ALA A 193 13.94 9.64 5.56
N ARG A 194 13.59 10.90 5.44
CA ARG A 194 12.21 11.38 5.57
C ARG A 194 11.85 12.34 4.45
N HIS A 195 10.61 12.26 4.03
CA HIS A 195 10.01 13.18 3.08
C HIS A 195 8.66 13.64 3.63
N SER A 196 8.39 14.93 3.48
CA SER A 196 7.10 15.53 3.83
C SER A 196 6.70 16.50 2.72
N GLN A 197 5.50 16.36 2.20
CA GLN A 197 4.96 17.21 1.15
C GLN A 197 3.59 17.73 1.60
N ASN A 198 3.44 19.05 1.65
CA ASN A 198 2.14 19.66 1.91
C ASN A 198 1.41 19.87 0.59
N SER A 199 0.22 19.28 0.46
CA SER A 199 -0.57 19.33 -0.76
C SER A 199 -1.21 20.69 -1.02
N THR A 200 -1.46 21.49 0.01
CA THR A 200 -2.09 22.81 -0.11
C THR A 200 -1.08 23.87 -0.53
N SER A 201 0.10 23.90 0.09
CA SER A 201 1.15 24.89 -0.23
C SER A 201 2.11 24.41 -1.33
N GLY A 202 2.07 23.14 -1.71
CA GLY A 202 3.03 22.55 -2.66
C GLY A 202 4.45 22.39 -2.09
N ASN A 203 4.67 22.73 -0.83
CA ASN A 203 5.98 22.67 -0.22
C ASN A 203 6.43 21.22 -0.01
N VAL A 204 7.62 20.90 -0.48
CA VAL A 204 8.27 19.61 -0.32
C VAL A 204 9.49 19.76 0.56
N ARG A 205 9.55 19.00 1.65
CA ARG A 205 10.72 18.92 2.53
C ARG A 205 11.28 17.51 2.46
N VAL A 206 12.51 17.39 2.00
CA VAL A 206 13.25 16.14 1.99
C VAL A 206 14.39 16.26 2.99
N THR A 207 14.41 15.36 3.98
CA THR A 207 15.55 15.24 4.90
C THR A 207 16.50 14.22 4.29
N LEU A 208 17.72 14.64 4.01
CA LEU A 208 18.80 13.78 3.52
C LEU A 208 19.00 12.61 4.48
N PRO A 209 19.48 11.45 4.00
CA PRO A 209 19.75 10.32 4.86
C PRO A 209 20.63 10.73 6.05
N SER A 210 20.08 10.58 7.24
CA SER A 210 20.84 10.75 8.48
C SER A 210 21.37 9.38 8.89
N VAL A 211 22.65 9.35 9.24
CA VAL A 211 23.33 8.16 9.75
C VAL A 211 23.69 8.41 11.20
N SER A 212 23.17 7.59 12.09
CA SER A 212 23.54 7.62 13.52
C SER A 212 24.24 6.33 13.90
N LEU A 213 25.34 6.46 14.63
CA LEU A 213 26.08 5.38 15.25
C LEU A 213 25.87 5.47 16.76
N ASN A 214 25.36 4.41 17.35
CA ASN A 214 25.13 4.32 18.79
C ASN A 214 25.91 3.15 19.36
N MET A 215 26.58 3.36 20.48
CA MET A 215 27.22 2.32 21.27
C MET A 215 26.34 2.02 22.48
N GLN A 216 25.91 0.79 22.62
CA GLN A 216 25.20 0.37 23.83
C GLN A 216 26.14 0.42 25.03
N ARG A 217 25.59 0.76 26.20
CA ARG A 217 26.34 0.74 27.45
C ARG A 217 27.06 -0.61 27.63
N THR A 218 28.38 -0.54 27.70
CA THR A 218 29.21 -1.73 27.85
C THR A 218 30.34 -1.46 28.85
N SER A 219 30.79 -2.47 29.56
CA SER A 219 31.92 -2.31 30.46
C SER A 219 33.24 -2.18 29.68
N LEU A 220 34.18 -1.40 30.21
CA LEU A 220 35.48 -1.23 29.60
C LEU A 220 36.22 -2.57 29.46
N ALA A 221 36.06 -3.49 30.41
CA ALA A 221 36.65 -4.84 30.35
C ALA A 221 36.22 -5.56 29.05
N LYS A 222 34.94 -5.50 28.70
CA LYS A 222 34.40 -6.15 27.51
C LYS A 222 34.84 -5.45 26.21
N LEU A 223 35.03 -4.14 26.25
CA LEU A 223 35.50 -3.36 25.09
C LEU A 223 36.95 -3.71 24.73
N VAL A 224 37.78 -3.92 25.72
CA VAL A 224 39.22 -4.28 25.61
C VAL A 224 39.44 -5.77 25.40
N GLY A 225 38.36 -6.57 25.40
CA GLY A 225 38.44 -8.03 25.17
C GLY A 225 38.91 -8.84 26.42
N LEU A 226 38.91 -8.22 27.59
CA LEU A 226 39.19 -8.91 28.84
C LEU A 226 37.97 -9.70 29.32
N GLN A 227 38.19 -10.89 29.85
CA GLN A 227 37.08 -11.67 30.43
C GLN A 227 36.52 -10.93 31.66
N SER A 228 35.20 -10.77 31.65
CA SER A 228 34.44 -10.17 32.77
C SER A 228 34.73 -10.96 34.05
N GLY A 229 35.03 -10.26 35.17
CA GLY A 229 35.33 -10.85 36.47
C GLY A 229 36.81 -10.86 36.85
N ARG A 230 37.71 -10.31 36.03
CA ARG A 230 39.14 -10.25 36.35
C ARG A 230 39.60 -8.92 36.93
N SER A 231 38.74 -7.89 36.88
CA SER A 231 38.99 -6.57 37.47
C SER A 231 37.66 -5.85 37.75
N ASP A 232 37.26 -5.77 39.02
CA ASP A 232 36.02 -5.12 39.47
C ASP A 232 35.94 -3.64 39.04
N LEU A 233 37.06 -2.96 38.95
CA LEU A 233 37.13 -1.55 38.56
C LEU A 233 36.78 -1.33 37.07
N LEU A 234 37.25 -2.20 36.19
CA LEU A 234 36.95 -2.08 34.72
C LEU A 234 35.53 -2.54 34.38
N ASP A 235 34.94 -3.41 35.17
CA ASP A 235 33.54 -3.80 35.02
C ASP A 235 32.58 -2.73 35.58
N ALA A 236 33.02 -1.92 36.53
CA ALA A 236 32.22 -0.83 37.09
C ALA A 236 32.13 0.40 36.16
N VAL A 237 33.10 0.57 35.28
CA VAL A 237 33.10 1.70 34.32
C VAL A 237 32.35 1.30 33.05
N ALA A 238 31.22 1.96 32.80
CA ALA A 238 30.43 1.76 31.61
C ALA A 238 30.56 2.96 30.66
N VAL A 239 30.75 2.69 29.36
CA VAL A 239 30.88 3.69 28.31
C VAL A 239 29.71 3.61 27.37
N THR A 240 29.18 4.78 27.00
CA THR A 240 28.16 4.96 25.95
C THR A 240 28.65 6.02 24.97
N TYR A 241 28.32 5.85 23.69
CA TYR A 241 28.61 6.82 22.65
C TYR A 241 27.43 6.93 21.69
N SER A 242 27.07 8.15 21.33
CA SER A 242 26.07 8.41 20.29
C SER A 242 26.52 9.56 19.40
N THR A 243 26.35 9.42 18.09
CA THR A 243 26.56 10.50 17.10
C THR A 243 25.38 10.51 16.13
N GLN A 244 25.08 11.67 15.64
CA GLN A 244 24.08 11.93 14.59
C GLN A 244 24.75 12.50 13.38
#